data_765af931cf47621766475a498aa05ec9
#
_entry.id   765af931cf47621766475a498aa05ec9
#
_cell.length_a   1.000
_cell.length_b   1.000
_cell.length_c   1.000
_cell.angle_alpha   90.00
_cell.angle_beta   90.00
_cell.angle_gamma   90.00
#
_symmetry.space_group_name_H-M   'P 1'
#
loop_
_entity.id
_entity.type
_entity.pdbx_description
1 polymer ?
#
loop_
_entity_poly.entity_id
_entity_poly.type
_entity_poly.pdbx_seq_one_letter_code
_entity_poly.pdbx_strand_id
1 'polypeptide(L)'
;MNIIFTLLERDWIEFKKSFVSIFSFWVILPVMLHVSFALPLSRFILLDVNYLYWSSAAIWIVSSSISAMITTMSCLFRYSVESKQIDAILQSPITNLQLLLSILIKGIVYGTFQFFFSIIITTTLNHEYFTISQLLLILLQIIIIIIFFASLGILFGLMLSNGNTLIQISFIAFILLSLGMGNFIPLTYYPLDYINIIDKIPLVYIFNNIQGVIINEPISWISYFLTIVAIILILLISLIMSYKIFRKI
;
A
#
# COMPACT_ATOMS: atom_id res chain seq x y z
N MET A 1 22.93 12.72 17.08
CA MET A 1 22.16 11.49 16.74
C MET A 1 21.06 11.89 15.78
N ASN A 2 20.82 11.13 14.74
CA ASN A 2 19.85 11.57 13.71
C ASN A 2 18.41 11.36 14.25
N ILE A 3 17.65 12.43 14.41
CA ILE A 3 16.31 12.43 15.05
C ILE A 3 15.38 11.39 14.40
N ILE A 4 15.47 11.22 13.08
CA ILE A 4 14.69 10.20 12.35
C ILE A 4 15.04 8.80 12.88
N PHE A 5 16.30 8.52 13.18
CA PHE A 5 16.74 7.21 13.68
C PHE A 5 16.15 6.92 15.06
N THR A 6 16.09 7.91 15.94
CA THR A 6 15.48 7.77 17.28
C THR A 6 13.98 7.47 17.20
N LEU A 7 13.27 8.10 16.23
CA LEU A 7 11.84 7.81 15.99
C LEU A 7 11.66 6.37 15.48
N LEU A 8 12.54 5.92 14.59
CA LEU A 8 12.51 4.54 14.07
C LEU A 8 12.86 3.50 15.14
N GLU A 9 13.80 3.80 16.07
CA GLU A 9 14.09 2.93 17.22
C GLU A 9 12.88 2.76 18.13
N ARG A 10 12.16 3.84 18.42
CA ARG A 10 10.90 3.77 19.18
C ARG A 10 9.89 2.89 18.46
N ASP A 11 9.72 3.07 17.16
CA ASP A 11 8.79 2.28 16.35
C ASP A 11 9.19 0.81 16.30
N TRP A 12 10.50 0.51 16.34
CA TRP A 12 11.01 -0.85 16.46
C TRP A 12 10.66 -1.51 17.81
N ILE A 13 10.68 -0.76 18.90
CA ILE A 13 10.24 -1.26 20.21
C ILE A 13 8.73 -1.56 20.21
N GLU A 14 7.91 -0.68 19.61
CA GLU A 14 6.47 -0.92 19.42
C GLU A 14 6.21 -2.16 18.56
N PHE A 15 6.96 -2.31 17.47
CA PHE A 15 6.89 -3.50 16.62
C PHE A 15 7.13 -4.79 17.41
N LYS A 16 8.17 -4.84 18.24
CA LYS A 16 8.46 -6.03 19.08
C LYS A 16 7.31 -6.38 20.01
N LYS A 17 6.64 -5.37 20.59
CA LYS A 17 5.50 -5.58 21.50
C LYS A 17 4.26 -6.13 20.78
N SER A 18 4.04 -5.73 19.56
CA SER A 18 2.87 -6.11 18.74
C SER A 18 3.21 -7.12 17.64
N PHE A 19 4.39 -7.75 17.71
CA PHE A 19 4.91 -8.63 16.65
C PHE A 19 3.93 -9.72 16.23
N VAL A 20 3.30 -10.41 17.19
CA VAL A 20 2.35 -11.50 16.89
C VAL A 20 1.15 -10.99 16.08
N SER A 21 0.59 -9.83 16.45
CA SER A 21 -0.53 -9.24 15.73
C SER A 21 -0.16 -8.83 14.30
N ILE A 22 1.00 -8.18 14.15
CA ILE A 22 1.50 -7.72 12.85
C ILE A 22 1.82 -8.91 11.95
N PHE A 23 2.52 -9.92 12.49
CA PHE A 23 2.86 -11.13 11.76
C PHE A 23 1.60 -11.90 11.32
N SER A 24 0.62 -12.02 12.21
CA SER A 24 -0.68 -12.63 11.86
C SER A 24 -1.36 -11.89 10.72
N PHE A 25 -1.34 -10.55 10.73
CA PHE A 25 -1.89 -9.75 9.64
C PHE A 25 -1.16 -10.00 8.32
N TRP A 26 0.18 -10.07 8.32
CA TRP A 26 0.98 -10.34 7.13
C TRP A 26 0.71 -11.71 6.50
N VAL A 27 0.34 -12.71 7.31
CA VAL A 27 0.00 -14.04 6.82
C VAL A 27 -1.48 -14.14 6.44
N ILE A 28 -2.37 -13.67 7.29
CA ILE A 28 -3.82 -13.85 7.09
C ILE A 28 -4.31 -13.05 5.87
N LEU A 29 -3.83 -11.84 5.66
CA LEU A 29 -4.34 -10.98 4.57
C LEU A 29 -4.14 -11.60 3.18
N PRO A 30 -2.95 -12.07 2.77
CA PRO A 30 -2.79 -12.74 1.47
C PRO A 30 -3.57 -14.04 1.34
N VAL A 31 -3.68 -14.83 2.41
CA VAL A 31 -4.49 -16.06 2.42
C VAL A 31 -5.96 -15.73 2.21
N MET A 32 -6.48 -14.72 2.91
CA MET A 32 -7.86 -14.27 2.75
C MET A 32 -8.15 -13.77 1.34
N LEU A 33 -7.22 -12.98 0.76
CA LEU A 33 -7.35 -12.52 -0.63
C LEU A 33 -7.35 -13.70 -1.62
N HIS A 34 -6.49 -14.68 -1.41
CA HIS A 34 -6.44 -15.87 -2.25
C HIS A 34 -7.74 -16.68 -2.18
N VAL A 35 -8.23 -16.96 -0.97
CA VAL A 35 -9.43 -17.78 -0.75
C VAL A 35 -10.71 -17.04 -1.15
N SER A 36 -10.81 -15.73 -0.86
CA SER A 36 -12.05 -14.96 -1.08
C SER A 36 -12.19 -14.43 -2.51
N PHE A 37 -11.08 -14.15 -3.21
CA PHE A 37 -11.11 -13.56 -4.55
C PHE A 37 -10.47 -14.48 -5.60
N ALA A 38 -9.22 -14.89 -5.44
CA ALA A 38 -8.52 -15.62 -6.48
C ALA A 38 -9.15 -16.98 -6.79
N LEU A 39 -9.42 -17.79 -5.80
CA LEU A 39 -10.03 -19.12 -5.98
C LEU A 39 -11.45 -19.07 -6.57
N PRO A 40 -12.39 -18.25 -6.05
CA PRO A 40 -13.72 -18.18 -6.66
C PRO A 40 -13.69 -17.65 -8.08
N LEU A 41 -12.93 -16.57 -8.35
CA LEU A 41 -12.87 -15.94 -9.66
C LEU A 41 -12.17 -16.81 -10.71
N SER A 42 -11.26 -17.69 -10.32
CA SER A 42 -10.60 -18.63 -11.24
C SER A 42 -11.57 -19.55 -12.01
N ARG A 43 -12.80 -19.72 -11.53
CA ARG A 43 -13.84 -20.51 -12.18
C ARG A 43 -14.61 -19.74 -13.25
N PHE A 44 -14.58 -18.42 -13.20
CA PHE A 44 -15.39 -17.55 -14.05
C PHE A 44 -14.56 -16.76 -15.06
N ILE A 45 -13.31 -16.44 -14.71
CA ILE A 45 -12.44 -15.64 -15.55
C ILE A 45 -11.55 -16.57 -16.36
N LEU A 46 -11.75 -16.52 -17.69
CA LEU A 46 -10.95 -17.27 -18.65
C LEU A 46 -9.88 -16.35 -19.23
N LEU A 47 -8.63 -16.69 -19.00
CA LEU A 47 -7.45 -16.04 -19.57
C LEU A 47 -6.63 -17.07 -20.35
N ASP A 48 -5.78 -16.61 -21.25
CA ASP A 48 -4.83 -17.47 -21.99
C ASP A 48 -3.77 -18.09 -21.07
N VAL A 49 -3.60 -17.51 -19.86
CA VAL A 49 -2.72 -18.00 -18.81
C VAL A 49 -3.53 -18.43 -17.59
N ASN A 50 -2.92 -19.24 -16.74
CA ASN A 50 -3.56 -19.64 -15.48
C ASN A 50 -3.97 -18.40 -14.66
N TYR A 51 -5.27 -18.26 -14.40
CA TYR A 51 -5.80 -17.11 -13.65
C TYR A 51 -5.18 -16.99 -12.24
N LEU A 52 -4.92 -18.10 -11.55
CA LEU A 52 -4.30 -18.10 -10.22
C LEU A 52 -2.89 -17.50 -10.26
N TYR A 53 -2.12 -17.80 -11.32
CA TYR A 53 -0.81 -17.21 -11.56
C TYR A 53 -0.90 -15.69 -11.79
N TRP A 54 -1.78 -15.27 -12.69
CA TRP A 54 -2.02 -13.85 -12.97
C TRP A 54 -2.51 -13.09 -11.73
N SER A 55 -3.44 -13.65 -10.96
CA SER A 55 -4.01 -13.03 -9.76
C SER A 55 -3.03 -12.95 -8.57
N SER A 56 -1.92 -13.68 -8.61
CA SER A 56 -0.85 -13.55 -7.60
C SER A 56 -0.33 -12.13 -7.51
N ALA A 57 -0.15 -11.44 -8.66
CA ALA A 57 0.20 -10.01 -8.68
C ALA A 57 -0.84 -9.15 -7.96
N ALA A 58 -2.12 -9.41 -8.16
CA ALA A 58 -3.20 -8.69 -7.49
C ALA A 58 -3.10 -8.81 -5.96
N ILE A 59 -2.82 -10.02 -5.45
CA ILE A 59 -2.62 -10.27 -4.02
C ILE A 59 -1.44 -9.44 -3.50
N TRP A 60 -0.31 -9.41 -4.22
CA TRP A 60 0.87 -8.64 -3.83
C TRP A 60 0.61 -7.13 -3.80
N ILE A 61 -0.03 -6.60 -4.84
CA ILE A 61 -0.38 -5.19 -4.96
C ILE A 61 -1.33 -4.77 -3.83
N VAL A 62 -2.45 -5.49 -3.67
CA VAL A 62 -3.50 -5.12 -2.72
C VAL A 62 -2.99 -5.24 -1.28
N SER A 63 -2.35 -6.35 -0.93
CA SER A 63 -1.89 -6.59 0.44
C SER A 63 -0.81 -5.58 0.86
N SER A 64 0.20 -5.32 0.01
CA SER A 64 1.29 -4.39 0.32
C SER A 64 0.81 -2.94 0.39
N SER A 65 -0.08 -2.52 -0.52
CA SER A 65 -0.67 -1.18 -0.55
C SER A 65 -1.49 -0.88 0.70
N ILE A 66 -2.38 -1.80 1.05
CA ILE A 66 -3.25 -1.67 2.23
C ILE A 66 -2.43 -1.68 3.51
N SER A 67 -1.42 -2.56 3.63
CA SER A 67 -0.53 -2.60 4.77
C SER A 67 0.22 -1.27 4.96
N ALA A 68 0.78 -0.71 3.89
CA ALA A 68 1.47 0.57 3.93
C ALA A 68 0.54 1.73 4.33
N MET A 69 -0.63 1.81 3.69
CA MET A 69 -1.62 2.86 3.95
C MET A 69 -2.16 2.83 5.38
N ILE A 70 -2.60 1.65 5.86
CA ILE A 70 -3.15 1.50 7.22
C ILE A 70 -2.08 1.82 8.26
N THR A 71 -0.83 1.38 8.05
CA THR A 71 0.27 1.63 8.99
C THR A 71 0.54 3.12 9.17
N THR A 72 0.65 3.88 8.08
CA THR A 72 0.92 5.32 8.13
C THR A 72 -0.28 6.10 8.67
N MET A 73 -1.49 5.74 8.24
CA MET A 73 -2.73 6.37 8.68
C MET A 73 -2.99 6.15 10.17
N SER A 74 -2.86 4.91 10.66
CA SER A 74 -3.06 4.58 12.08
C SER A 74 -1.97 5.17 12.98
N CYS A 75 -0.73 5.29 12.49
CA CYS A 75 0.35 5.92 13.22
C CYS A 75 0.04 7.39 13.51
N LEU A 76 -0.37 8.16 12.50
CA LEU A 76 -0.77 9.56 12.66
C LEU A 76 -2.02 9.71 13.53
N PHE A 77 -3.03 8.87 13.33
CA PHE A 77 -4.23 8.88 14.15
C PHE A 77 -3.92 8.66 15.64
N ARG A 78 -3.05 7.70 15.96
CA ARG A 78 -2.61 7.48 17.35
C ARG A 78 -1.90 8.70 17.91
N TYR A 79 -1.01 9.33 17.16
CA TYR A 79 -0.27 10.50 17.64
C TYR A 79 -1.15 11.72 17.87
N SER A 80 -2.11 11.98 16.96
CA SER A 80 -2.93 13.19 16.99
C SER A 80 -4.17 13.07 17.87
N VAL A 81 -4.84 11.92 17.87
CA VAL A 81 -6.17 11.75 18.49
C VAL A 81 -6.13 10.90 19.74
N GLU A 82 -5.58 9.66 19.67
CA GLU A 82 -5.69 8.71 20.80
C GLU A 82 -4.76 9.08 21.95
N SER A 83 -3.49 9.25 21.69
CA SER A 83 -2.47 9.43 22.74
C SER A 83 -2.09 10.89 22.98
N LYS A 84 -2.50 11.80 22.08
CA LYS A 84 -2.11 13.23 22.10
C LYS A 84 -0.60 13.43 22.24
N GLN A 85 0.19 12.43 21.85
CA GLN A 85 1.66 12.47 21.92
C GLN A 85 2.26 13.52 20.99
N ILE A 86 1.45 14.02 20.05
CA ILE A 86 1.92 15.01 19.09
C ILE A 86 2.41 16.28 19.80
N ASP A 87 1.78 16.68 20.91
CA ASP A 87 2.20 17.85 21.69
C ASP A 87 3.60 17.65 22.31
N ALA A 88 3.86 16.47 22.85
CA ALA A 88 5.18 16.13 23.41
C ALA A 88 6.25 16.01 22.31
N ILE A 89 5.89 15.49 21.13
CA ILE A 89 6.78 15.40 19.96
C ILE A 89 7.12 16.81 19.44
N LEU A 90 6.15 17.70 19.36
CA LEU A 90 6.33 19.08 18.87
C LEU A 90 7.11 19.98 19.84
N GLN A 91 7.11 19.66 21.14
CA GLN A 91 7.97 20.30 22.15
C GLN A 91 9.45 19.89 22.03
N SER A 92 9.72 18.77 21.33
CA SER A 92 11.08 18.33 21.01
C SER A 92 11.59 19.06 19.75
N PRO A 93 12.92 19.12 19.49
CA PRO A 93 13.48 19.78 18.30
C PRO A 93 13.24 18.98 17.02
N ILE A 94 12.03 18.43 16.81
CA ILE A 94 11.64 17.65 15.65
C ILE A 94 10.86 18.53 14.68
N THR A 95 11.27 18.55 13.42
CA THR A 95 10.49 19.27 12.37
C THR A 95 9.34 18.39 11.86
N ASN A 96 8.25 19.01 11.40
CA ASN A 96 7.11 18.31 10.82
C ASN A 96 7.54 17.39 9.66
N LEU A 97 8.50 17.82 8.85
CA LEU A 97 9.05 17.03 7.75
C LEU A 97 9.74 15.76 8.26
N GLN A 98 10.54 15.85 9.32
CA GLN A 98 11.21 14.67 9.91
C GLN A 98 10.20 13.67 10.49
N LEU A 99 9.13 14.18 11.11
CA LEU A 99 8.05 13.33 11.61
C LEU A 99 7.34 12.60 10.46
N LEU A 100 6.91 13.32 9.42
CA LEU A 100 6.23 12.71 8.28
C LEU A 100 7.12 11.73 7.52
N LEU A 101 8.42 12.03 7.36
CA LEU A 101 9.38 11.10 6.75
C LEU A 101 9.58 9.83 7.56
N SER A 102 9.64 9.92 8.89
CA SER A 102 9.75 8.72 9.74
C SER A 102 8.53 7.81 9.59
N ILE A 103 7.33 8.39 9.53
CA ILE A 103 6.08 7.65 9.32
C ILE A 103 6.03 7.04 7.91
N LEU A 104 6.49 7.78 6.89
CA LEU A 104 6.58 7.27 5.53
C LEU A 104 7.50 6.04 5.45
N ILE A 105 8.70 6.13 6.03
CA ILE A 105 9.66 5.02 6.09
C ILE A 105 9.04 3.80 6.78
N LYS A 106 8.32 4.01 7.90
CA LYS A 106 7.59 2.94 8.59
C LYS A 106 6.58 2.27 7.66
N GLY A 107 5.78 3.03 6.93
CA GLY A 107 4.82 2.49 5.95
C GLY A 107 5.50 1.68 4.84
N ILE A 108 6.63 2.18 4.32
CA ILE A 108 7.41 1.48 3.28
C ILE A 108 7.93 0.14 3.82
N VAL A 109 8.50 0.13 5.02
CA VAL A 109 9.02 -1.10 5.64
C VAL A 109 7.90 -2.14 5.81
N TYR A 110 6.75 -1.75 6.39
CA TYR A 110 5.63 -2.66 6.61
C TYR A 110 5.03 -3.16 5.29
N GLY A 111 4.85 -2.30 4.31
CA GLY A 111 4.36 -2.67 2.97
C GLY A 111 5.31 -3.64 2.25
N THR A 112 6.62 -3.42 2.37
CA THR A 112 7.63 -4.29 1.76
C THR A 112 7.67 -5.67 2.44
N PHE A 113 7.60 -5.73 3.77
CA PHE A 113 7.48 -7.03 4.47
C PHE A 113 6.19 -7.76 4.06
N GLN A 114 5.07 -7.05 3.99
CA GLN A 114 3.80 -7.61 3.51
C GLN A 114 3.94 -8.20 2.11
N PHE A 115 4.63 -7.52 1.19
CA PHE A 115 4.90 -8.03 -0.15
C PHE A 115 5.68 -9.35 -0.13
N PHE A 116 6.77 -9.44 0.65
CA PHE A 116 7.54 -10.68 0.75
C PHE A 116 6.72 -11.84 1.31
N PHE A 117 5.91 -11.60 2.36
CA PHE A 117 5.01 -12.62 2.88
C PHE A 117 3.96 -13.05 1.84
N SER A 118 3.45 -12.10 1.08
CA SER A 118 2.48 -12.40 0.02
C SER A 118 3.06 -13.26 -1.10
N ILE A 119 4.32 -13.04 -1.51
CA ILE A 119 5.02 -13.90 -2.47
C ILE A 119 5.14 -15.32 -1.91
N ILE A 120 5.67 -15.47 -0.69
CA ILE A 120 5.86 -16.79 -0.07
C ILE A 120 4.54 -17.56 -0.03
N ILE A 121 3.45 -16.90 0.38
CA ILE A 121 2.14 -17.52 0.50
C ILE A 121 1.57 -17.91 -0.86
N THR A 122 1.61 -17.01 -1.85
CA THR A 122 1.05 -17.32 -3.18
C THR A 122 1.85 -18.39 -3.91
N THR A 123 3.18 -18.37 -3.83
CA THR A 123 4.01 -19.41 -4.42
C THR A 123 3.76 -20.79 -3.79
N THR A 124 3.54 -20.84 -2.46
CA THR A 124 3.23 -22.11 -1.79
C THR A 124 1.82 -22.62 -2.09
N LEU A 125 0.83 -21.73 -2.22
CA LEU A 125 -0.57 -22.11 -2.50
C LEU A 125 -0.79 -22.51 -3.96
N ASN A 126 -0.18 -21.80 -4.90
CA ASN A 126 -0.38 -22.03 -6.33
C ASN A 126 0.61 -23.06 -6.92
N HIS A 127 1.67 -23.44 -6.16
CA HIS A 127 2.77 -24.30 -6.65
C HIS A 127 3.46 -23.75 -7.91
N GLU A 128 3.47 -22.42 -8.07
CA GLU A 128 4.04 -21.72 -9.23
C GLU A 128 5.30 -20.96 -8.82
N TYR A 129 6.29 -20.95 -9.72
CA TYR A 129 7.58 -20.34 -9.45
C TYR A 129 7.80 -19.14 -10.39
N PHE A 130 8.27 -18.05 -9.81
CA PHE A 130 8.66 -16.85 -10.53
C PHE A 130 10.18 -16.80 -10.70
N THR A 131 10.63 -16.35 -11.85
CA THR A 131 12.06 -16.12 -12.06
C THR A 131 12.57 -14.97 -11.20
N ILE A 132 13.85 -15.02 -10.82
CA ILE A 132 14.47 -13.96 -10.01
C ILE A 132 14.39 -12.59 -10.74
N SER A 133 14.52 -12.57 -12.06
CA SER A 133 14.40 -11.36 -12.88
C SER A 133 12.99 -10.75 -12.82
N GLN A 134 11.94 -11.59 -12.91
CA GLN A 134 10.56 -11.14 -12.73
C GLN A 134 10.32 -10.55 -11.34
N LEU A 135 10.78 -11.25 -10.29
CA LEU A 135 10.62 -10.78 -8.91
C LEU A 135 11.33 -9.45 -8.65
N LEU A 136 12.54 -9.24 -9.19
CA LEU A 136 13.26 -7.97 -9.07
C LEU A 136 12.54 -6.83 -9.78
N LEU A 137 12.03 -7.07 -11.01
CA LEU A 137 11.26 -6.07 -11.75
C LEU A 137 9.96 -5.72 -11.02
N ILE A 138 9.26 -6.72 -10.50
CA ILE A 138 8.03 -6.53 -9.73
C ILE A 138 8.32 -5.78 -8.42
N LEU A 139 9.41 -6.09 -7.71
CA LEU A 139 9.81 -5.41 -6.49
C LEU A 139 10.01 -3.91 -6.72
N LEU A 140 10.70 -3.51 -7.79
CA LEU A 140 10.90 -2.10 -8.14
C LEU A 140 9.57 -1.37 -8.36
N GLN A 141 8.63 -2.00 -9.03
CA GLN A 141 7.31 -1.44 -9.32
C GLN A 141 6.45 -1.34 -8.06
N ILE A 142 6.42 -2.39 -7.25
CA ILE A 142 5.65 -2.42 -6.00
C ILE A 142 6.16 -1.41 -4.98
N ILE A 143 7.46 -1.13 -4.91
CA ILE A 143 7.99 -0.08 -4.03
C ILE A 143 7.36 1.28 -4.36
N ILE A 144 7.19 1.62 -5.64
CA ILE A 144 6.53 2.88 -6.04
C ILE A 144 5.07 2.92 -5.56
N ILE A 145 4.36 1.80 -5.71
CA ILE A 145 2.97 1.66 -5.23
C ILE A 145 2.90 1.79 -3.70
N ILE A 146 3.80 1.12 -2.98
CA ILE A 146 3.89 1.20 -1.53
C ILE A 146 4.11 2.64 -1.07
N ILE A 147 5.04 3.38 -1.69
CA ILE A 147 5.29 4.79 -1.38
C ILE A 147 4.05 5.64 -1.66
N PHE A 148 3.36 5.40 -2.76
CA PHE A 148 2.11 6.10 -3.09
C PHE A 148 1.05 5.89 -2.00
N PHE A 149 0.76 4.65 -1.63
CA PHE A 149 -0.24 4.34 -0.62
C PHE A 149 0.17 4.75 0.79
N ALA A 150 1.46 4.69 1.13
CA ALA A 150 1.99 5.24 2.37
C ALA A 150 1.78 6.77 2.44
N SER A 151 2.01 7.48 1.33
CA SER A 151 1.77 8.94 1.27
C SER A 151 0.29 9.31 1.35
N LEU A 152 -0.59 8.52 0.72
CA LEU A 152 -2.05 8.66 0.90
C LEU A 152 -2.47 8.40 2.34
N GLY A 153 -1.90 7.39 2.99
CA GLY A 153 -2.17 7.09 4.39
C GLY A 153 -1.76 8.23 5.32
N ILE A 154 -0.65 8.92 5.02
CA ILE A 154 -0.25 10.14 5.74
C ILE A 154 -1.30 11.24 5.54
N LEU A 155 -1.70 11.51 4.30
CA LEU A 155 -2.70 12.54 4.00
C LEU A 155 -4.01 12.28 4.73
N PHE A 156 -4.56 11.09 4.60
CA PHE A 156 -5.80 10.72 5.30
C PHE A 156 -5.62 10.71 6.83
N GLY A 157 -4.50 10.22 7.34
CA GLY A 157 -4.20 10.21 8.77
C GLY A 157 -4.23 11.60 9.42
N LEU A 158 -3.82 12.65 8.69
CA LEU A 158 -3.91 14.04 9.13
C LEU A 158 -5.36 14.57 9.17
N MET A 159 -6.26 13.97 8.38
CA MET A 159 -7.67 14.39 8.30
C MET A 159 -8.57 13.65 9.30
N LEU A 160 -8.08 12.57 9.92
CA LEU A 160 -8.89 11.73 10.80
C LEU A 160 -9.20 12.42 12.13
N SER A 161 -10.47 12.35 12.52
CA SER A 161 -10.97 12.81 13.82
C SER A 161 -11.39 11.66 14.75
N ASN A 162 -11.69 10.48 14.18
CA ASN A 162 -12.14 9.32 14.95
C ASN A 162 -11.71 8.00 14.30
N GLY A 163 -11.70 6.92 15.09
CA GLY A 163 -11.30 5.58 14.63
C GLY A 163 -12.27 4.95 13.62
N ASN A 164 -13.56 5.28 13.68
CA ASN A 164 -14.54 4.76 12.73
C ASN A 164 -14.24 5.24 11.30
N THR A 165 -13.84 6.49 11.13
CA THR A 165 -13.45 7.05 9.83
C THR A 165 -12.21 6.33 9.27
N LEU A 166 -11.25 5.97 10.14
CA LEU A 166 -10.08 5.18 9.74
C LEU A 166 -10.49 3.84 9.14
N ILE A 167 -11.39 3.10 9.81
CA ILE A 167 -11.89 1.81 9.32
C ILE A 167 -12.62 1.98 7.99
N GLN A 168 -13.49 2.99 7.87
CA GLN A 168 -14.24 3.26 6.65
C GLN A 168 -13.34 3.55 5.45
N ILE A 169 -12.35 4.45 5.61
CA ILE A 169 -11.40 4.79 4.53
C ILE A 169 -10.58 3.56 4.14
N SER A 170 -10.11 2.77 5.12
CA SER A 170 -9.35 1.54 4.85
C SER A 170 -10.18 0.53 4.07
N PHE A 171 -11.46 0.37 4.41
CA PHE A 171 -12.36 -0.56 3.74
C PHE A 171 -12.69 -0.11 2.31
N ILE A 172 -12.96 1.19 2.10
CA ILE A 172 -13.20 1.75 0.77
C ILE A 172 -11.96 1.56 -0.12
N ALA A 173 -10.77 1.89 0.41
CA ALA A 173 -9.52 1.70 -0.32
C ALA A 173 -9.27 0.23 -0.67
N PHE A 174 -9.59 -0.69 0.24
CA PHE A 174 -9.48 -2.13 0.00
C PHE A 174 -10.39 -2.59 -1.14
N ILE A 175 -11.67 -2.19 -1.15
CA ILE A 175 -12.61 -2.55 -2.22
C ILE A 175 -12.18 -1.97 -3.56
N LEU A 176 -11.81 -0.68 -3.59
CA LEU A 176 -11.36 -0.02 -4.82
C LEU A 176 -10.12 -0.69 -5.40
N LEU A 177 -9.13 -1.00 -4.56
CA LEU A 177 -7.93 -1.71 -4.99
C LEU A 177 -8.23 -3.12 -5.47
N SER A 178 -9.04 -3.86 -4.74
CA SER A 178 -9.30 -5.28 -5.06
C SER A 178 -10.15 -5.41 -6.33
N LEU A 179 -11.25 -4.69 -6.42
CA LEU A 179 -12.25 -4.87 -7.47
C LEU A 179 -12.30 -3.70 -8.45
N GLY A 180 -12.07 -2.46 -8.00
CA GLY A 180 -12.28 -1.27 -8.84
C GLY A 180 -11.16 -0.96 -9.84
N MET A 181 -9.95 -1.47 -9.67
CA MET A 181 -8.78 -1.05 -10.45
C MET A 181 -8.17 -2.16 -11.33
N GLY A 182 -8.93 -3.19 -11.66
CA GLY A 182 -8.46 -4.25 -12.56
C GLY A 182 -7.50 -5.27 -11.92
N ASN A 183 -7.35 -5.30 -10.59
CA ASN A 183 -6.41 -6.21 -9.93
C ASN A 183 -6.89 -7.66 -9.94
N PHE A 184 -8.10 -7.96 -9.42
CA PHE A 184 -8.65 -9.31 -9.43
C PHE A 184 -9.56 -9.59 -10.62
N ILE A 185 -10.17 -8.56 -11.20
CA ILE A 185 -11.01 -8.71 -12.40
C ILE A 185 -10.31 -7.93 -13.52
N PRO A 186 -9.89 -8.61 -14.61
CA PRO A 186 -9.26 -7.92 -15.73
C PRO A 186 -10.16 -6.82 -16.28
N LEU A 187 -9.58 -5.70 -16.72
CA LEU A 187 -10.33 -4.54 -17.19
C LEU A 187 -11.24 -4.88 -18.39
N THR A 188 -10.90 -5.90 -19.15
CA THR A 188 -11.71 -6.40 -20.29
C THR A 188 -13.12 -6.87 -19.91
N TYR A 189 -13.37 -7.18 -18.64
CA TYR A 189 -14.67 -7.58 -18.13
C TYR A 189 -15.56 -6.42 -17.66
N TYR A 190 -15.02 -5.18 -17.68
CA TYR A 190 -15.77 -3.99 -17.29
C TYR A 190 -16.42 -3.30 -18.49
N PRO A 191 -17.52 -2.52 -18.28
CA PRO A 191 -18.12 -1.69 -19.33
C PRO A 191 -17.11 -0.66 -19.87
N LEU A 192 -17.18 -0.35 -21.18
CA LEU A 192 -16.27 0.57 -21.84
C LEU A 192 -16.21 1.96 -21.19
N ASP A 193 -17.35 2.49 -20.74
CA ASP A 193 -17.41 3.79 -20.06
C ASP A 193 -16.59 3.80 -18.77
N TYR A 194 -16.60 2.69 -18.04
CA TYR A 194 -15.79 2.52 -16.81
C TYR A 194 -14.30 2.45 -17.14
N ILE A 195 -13.92 1.67 -18.15
CA ILE A 195 -12.54 1.55 -18.61
C ILE A 195 -11.97 2.93 -18.98
N ASN A 196 -12.73 3.74 -19.72
CA ASN A 196 -12.32 5.08 -20.14
C ASN A 196 -12.04 6.03 -18.97
N ILE A 197 -12.62 5.79 -17.79
CA ILE A 197 -12.36 6.55 -16.56
C ILE A 197 -11.11 6.00 -15.86
N ILE A 198 -11.04 4.70 -15.69
CA ILE A 198 -9.98 4.03 -14.94
C ILE A 198 -8.63 4.13 -15.65
N ASP A 199 -8.61 4.06 -16.98
CA ASP A 199 -7.37 4.21 -17.76
C ASP A 199 -6.72 5.61 -17.65
N LYS A 200 -7.43 6.60 -17.11
CA LYS A 200 -6.83 7.91 -16.80
C LYS A 200 -6.05 7.92 -15.49
N ILE A 201 -6.15 6.86 -14.69
CA ILE A 201 -5.46 6.74 -13.39
C ILE A 201 -4.08 6.12 -13.61
N PRO A 202 -2.98 6.86 -13.37
CA PRO A 202 -1.61 6.35 -13.65
C PRO A 202 -1.27 5.06 -12.91
N LEU A 203 -1.83 4.85 -11.72
CA LEU A 203 -1.63 3.64 -10.92
C LEU A 203 -2.12 2.37 -11.62
N VAL A 204 -3.21 2.44 -12.36
CA VAL A 204 -3.79 1.29 -13.06
C VAL A 204 -2.80 0.74 -14.10
N TYR A 205 -2.08 1.63 -14.78
CA TYR A 205 -1.01 1.20 -15.70
C TYR A 205 0.13 0.47 -14.98
N ILE A 206 0.48 0.88 -13.75
CA ILE A 206 1.50 0.17 -12.99
C ILE A 206 0.98 -1.20 -12.55
N PHE A 207 -0.29 -1.33 -12.18
CA PHE A 207 -0.90 -2.60 -11.85
C PHE A 207 -0.89 -3.55 -13.06
N ASN A 208 -1.32 -3.07 -14.22
CA ASN A 208 -1.27 -3.83 -15.47
C ASN A 208 0.17 -4.21 -15.86
N ASN A 209 1.15 -3.32 -15.65
CA ASN A 209 2.55 -3.63 -15.89
C ASN A 209 3.06 -4.77 -14.99
N ILE A 210 2.70 -4.78 -13.71
CA ILE A 210 3.10 -5.84 -12.78
C ILE A 210 2.48 -7.18 -13.21
N GLN A 211 1.21 -7.17 -13.57
CA GLN A 211 0.52 -8.35 -14.12
C GLN A 211 1.14 -8.77 -15.46
N GLY A 212 1.48 -7.81 -16.32
CA GLY A 212 2.16 -8.05 -17.59
C GLY A 212 3.55 -8.67 -17.45
N VAL A 213 4.34 -8.28 -16.43
CA VAL A 213 5.65 -8.90 -16.16
C VAL A 213 5.52 -10.38 -15.87
N ILE A 214 4.44 -10.81 -15.22
CA ILE A 214 4.16 -12.23 -14.94
C ILE A 214 3.99 -13.00 -16.26
N ILE A 215 3.33 -12.41 -17.26
CA ILE A 215 3.08 -13.03 -18.56
C ILE A 215 4.09 -12.59 -19.65
N ASN A 216 5.19 -11.96 -19.25
CA ASN A 216 6.28 -11.50 -20.12
C ASN A 216 5.87 -10.42 -21.14
N GLU A 217 4.91 -9.57 -20.82
CA GLU A 217 4.57 -8.40 -21.62
C GLU A 217 5.53 -7.21 -21.44
N PRO A 218 5.64 -6.32 -22.42
CA PRO A 218 6.51 -5.16 -22.34
C PRO A 218 6.00 -4.13 -21.32
N ILE A 219 6.92 -3.48 -20.58
CA ILE A 219 6.61 -2.50 -19.54
C ILE A 219 6.44 -1.11 -20.16
N SER A 220 5.37 -0.39 -19.80
CA SER A 220 5.19 1.02 -20.12
C SER A 220 5.76 1.91 -19.01
N TRP A 221 6.75 2.76 -19.32
CA TRP A 221 7.45 3.58 -18.33
C TRP A 221 6.77 4.92 -18.01
N ILE A 222 5.90 5.41 -18.88
CA ILE A 222 5.26 6.74 -18.73
C ILE A 222 4.44 6.86 -17.44
N SER A 223 3.73 5.79 -17.08
CA SER A 223 2.89 5.74 -15.88
C SER A 223 3.67 5.93 -14.57
N TYR A 224 4.95 5.50 -14.53
CA TYR A 224 5.78 5.67 -13.34
C TYR A 224 6.12 7.13 -13.08
N PHE A 225 6.43 7.90 -14.12
CA PHE A 225 6.68 9.32 -13.98
C PHE A 225 5.48 10.07 -13.41
N LEU A 226 4.28 9.81 -13.95
CA LEU A 226 3.04 10.42 -13.46
C LEU A 226 2.74 10.03 -12.01
N THR A 227 2.99 8.78 -11.64
CA THR A 227 2.78 8.33 -10.25
C THR A 227 3.77 8.98 -9.29
N ILE A 228 5.04 9.13 -9.67
CA ILE A 228 6.05 9.83 -8.85
C ILE A 228 5.65 11.29 -8.65
N VAL A 229 5.16 11.97 -9.69
CA VAL A 229 4.65 13.34 -9.57
C VAL A 229 3.47 13.39 -8.59
N ALA A 230 2.53 12.44 -8.67
CA ALA A 230 1.41 12.34 -7.74
C ALA A 230 1.88 12.13 -6.29
N ILE A 231 2.87 11.26 -6.05
CA ILE A 231 3.48 11.06 -4.72
C ILE A 231 4.03 12.37 -4.16
N ILE A 232 4.81 13.10 -4.97
CA ILE A 232 5.39 14.39 -4.54
C ILE A 232 4.29 15.39 -4.17
N LEU A 233 3.25 15.50 -5.00
CA LEU A 233 2.11 16.40 -4.72
C LEU A 233 1.38 16.02 -3.42
N ILE A 234 1.12 14.74 -3.19
CA ILE A 234 0.45 14.26 -1.97
C ILE A 234 1.32 14.58 -0.74
N LEU A 235 2.63 14.35 -0.80
CA LEU A 235 3.54 14.66 0.30
C LEU A 235 3.63 16.17 0.58
N LEU A 236 3.65 17.01 -0.45
CA LEU A 236 3.62 18.47 -0.31
C LEU A 236 2.31 18.94 0.35
N ILE A 237 1.17 18.43 -0.09
CA ILE A 237 -0.12 18.74 0.53
C ILE A 237 -0.13 18.29 2.00
N SER A 238 0.35 17.10 2.29
CA SER A 238 0.44 16.56 3.66
C SER A 238 1.34 17.43 4.54
N LEU A 239 2.45 17.93 4.01
CA LEU A 239 3.35 18.83 4.73
C LEU A 239 2.65 20.17 5.06
N ILE A 240 1.98 20.79 4.09
CA ILE A 240 1.23 22.04 4.29
C ILE A 240 0.11 21.83 5.33
N MET A 241 -0.61 20.72 5.24
CA MET A 241 -1.66 20.39 6.21
C MET A 241 -1.09 20.19 7.61
N SER A 242 0.03 19.48 7.74
CA SER A 242 0.68 19.26 9.04
C SER A 242 1.05 20.57 9.72
N TYR A 243 1.57 21.55 8.99
CA TYR A 243 1.85 22.90 9.52
C TYR A 243 0.59 23.61 10.02
N LYS A 244 -0.55 23.45 9.33
CA LYS A 244 -1.81 24.09 9.75
C LYS A 244 -2.43 23.41 10.97
N ILE A 245 -2.35 22.08 11.05
CA ILE A 245 -2.95 21.29 12.13
C ILE A 245 -2.11 21.44 13.40
N PHE A 246 -0.79 21.29 13.30
CA PHE A 246 0.12 21.31 14.44
C PHE A 246 0.38 22.72 15.00
N ARG A 247 0.11 23.80 14.23
CA ARG A 247 0.13 25.18 14.73
C ARG A 247 -1.09 25.58 15.56
N LYS A 248 -2.18 24.82 15.46
CA LYS A 248 -3.43 25.12 16.19
C LYS A 248 -3.48 24.46 17.57
N ILE A 249 -2.50 23.64 17.86
CA ILE A 249 -2.28 22.97 19.15
C ILE A 249 -1.22 23.74 19.91
#